data_666933fe6bf91d9b4f53545f7de44b79
#
_entry.id   666933fe6bf91d9b4f53545f7de44b79
#
_cell.length_a   1.000
_cell.length_b   1.000
_cell.length_c   1.000
_cell.angle_alpha   90.00
_cell.angle_beta   90.00
_cell.angle_gamma   90.00
#
_symmetry.space_group_name_H-M   'P 1'
#
loop_
_entity.id
_entity.type
_entity.pdbx_description
1 polymer ?
#
loop_
_entity_poly.entity_id
_entity_poly.type
_entity_poly.pdbx_seq_one_letter_code
_entity_poly.pdbx_strand_id
1 'polypeptide(L)'
;MTVETLGTKYFQAGKLKIEIHPDRKVAGRAAAQAAAKAFNDQAQKNQLQSVIFATGASQMETLEALTGMTGLPWGNMRGFHMDEYVGISADHPASFRRYLRERLTSKVAIREFLEIDGSAPDPQGTARHYAEMLREADPQVCLLGIGENGHLAFNDPAVADFADPLDAKTVVLDSVCRQQQAAEGWFSSVEDVPYAAITLTIPALLRVPKLILSVPGKRKAVIVRRTIEEAISTACPATILRNHPDATVYLDAESSSALDGLIGL
;
A
#
# COMPACT_ATOMS: atom_id res chain seq x y z
N MET A 1 -28.27 -12.22 1.04
CA MET A 1 -28.78 -10.89 0.70
C MET A 1 -27.58 -10.07 0.21
N THR A 2 -27.46 -9.92 -1.08
CA THR A 2 -26.50 -9.00 -1.72
C THR A 2 -26.96 -7.58 -1.39
N VAL A 3 -26.22 -6.89 -0.51
CA VAL A 3 -26.38 -5.45 -0.35
C VAL A 3 -25.78 -4.83 -1.60
N GLU A 4 -26.61 -4.54 -2.59
CA GLU A 4 -26.24 -3.58 -3.64
C GLU A 4 -25.93 -2.27 -2.94
N THR A 5 -24.66 -1.92 -2.89
CA THR A 5 -24.22 -0.65 -2.34
C THR A 5 -24.63 0.42 -3.36
N LEU A 6 -25.76 1.08 -3.13
CA LEU A 6 -26.23 2.22 -3.93
C LEU A 6 -25.06 3.17 -4.17
N GLY A 7 -24.65 3.34 -5.44
CA GLY A 7 -23.64 4.30 -5.86
C GLY A 7 -22.21 3.75 -6.09
N THR A 8 -21.96 2.45 -5.97
CA THR A 8 -20.66 1.86 -6.35
C THR A 8 -20.60 1.57 -7.84
N LYS A 9 -19.53 1.97 -8.51
CA LYS A 9 -19.29 1.71 -9.94
C LYS A 9 -18.07 0.81 -10.10
N TYR A 10 -18.12 -0.05 -11.10
CA TYR A 10 -17.08 -1.06 -11.38
C TYR A 10 -16.60 -0.94 -12.82
N PHE A 11 -15.31 -0.95 -13.02
CA PHE A 11 -14.72 -1.10 -14.35
C PHE A 11 -13.34 -1.77 -14.28
N GLN A 12 -12.68 -1.94 -15.43
CA GLN A 12 -11.41 -2.63 -15.53
C GLN A 12 -10.50 -1.92 -16.53
N ALA A 13 -9.22 -1.76 -16.14
CA ALA A 13 -8.15 -1.25 -17.01
C ALA A 13 -7.05 -2.31 -17.11
N GLY A 14 -6.91 -2.95 -18.28
CA GLY A 14 -6.10 -4.17 -18.38
C GLY A 14 -6.66 -5.26 -17.47
N LYS A 15 -5.83 -5.78 -16.55
CA LYS A 15 -6.27 -6.73 -15.51
C LYS A 15 -6.65 -6.04 -14.19
N LEU A 16 -6.35 -4.76 -14.04
CA LEU A 16 -6.64 -4.00 -12.84
C LEU A 16 -8.14 -3.77 -12.69
N LYS A 17 -8.72 -4.27 -11.60
CA LYS A 17 -10.12 -4.03 -11.21
C LYS A 17 -10.21 -2.70 -10.48
N ILE A 18 -11.25 -1.94 -10.73
CA ILE A 18 -11.45 -0.62 -10.15
C ILE A 18 -12.87 -0.53 -9.61
N GLU A 19 -12.97 -0.17 -8.33
CA GLU A 19 -14.23 0.08 -7.63
C GLU A 19 -14.27 1.54 -7.20
N ILE A 20 -15.32 2.27 -7.60
CA ILE A 20 -15.55 3.66 -7.22
C ILE A 20 -16.72 3.70 -6.24
N HIS A 21 -16.46 4.27 -5.09
CA HIS A 21 -17.41 4.40 -3.99
C HIS A 21 -17.81 5.87 -3.75
N PRO A 22 -18.96 6.13 -3.08
CA PRO A 22 -19.44 7.51 -2.86
C PRO A 22 -18.45 8.38 -2.06
N ASP A 23 -17.77 7.81 -1.10
CA ASP A 23 -16.83 8.50 -0.23
C ASP A 23 -15.69 7.59 0.25
N ARG A 24 -14.64 8.21 0.85
CA ARG A 24 -13.45 7.51 1.32
C ARG A 24 -13.72 6.48 2.43
N LYS A 25 -14.76 6.68 3.27
CA LYS A 25 -15.11 5.72 4.33
C LYS A 25 -15.75 4.48 3.73
N VAL A 26 -16.61 4.64 2.72
CA VAL A 26 -17.21 3.51 2.00
C VAL A 26 -16.13 2.76 1.24
N ALA A 27 -15.23 3.45 0.53
CA ALA A 27 -14.10 2.85 -0.17
C ALA A 27 -13.19 2.06 0.80
N GLY A 28 -12.81 2.68 1.93
CA GLY A 28 -12.00 2.02 2.95
C GLY A 28 -12.65 0.78 3.55
N ARG A 29 -13.98 0.82 3.80
CA ARG A 29 -14.72 -0.37 4.25
C ARG A 29 -14.74 -1.47 3.20
N ALA A 30 -14.91 -1.12 1.92
CA ALA A 30 -14.90 -2.11 0.83
C ALA A 30 -13.52 -2.78 0.70
N ALA A 31 -12.44 -2.01 0.74
CA ALA A 31 -11.08 -2.53 0.77
C ALA A 31 -10.84 -3.44 1.99
N ALA A 32 -11.30 -3.04 3.18
CA ALA A 32 -11.21 -3.83 4.40
C ALA A 32 -11.99 -5.15 4.30
N GLN A 33 -13.19 -5.14 3.71
CA GLN A 33 -13.98 -6.35 3.47
C GLN A 33 -13.28 -7.31 2.50
N ALA A 34 -12.65 -6.78 1.44
CA ALA A 34 -11.85 -7.59 0.52
C ALA A 34 -10.63 -8.21 1.21
N ALA A 35 -9.95 -7.45 2.07
CA ALA A 35 -8.84 -7.97 2.89
C ALA A 35 -9.33 -9.04 3.87
N ALA A 36 -10.41 -8.78 4.60
CA ALA A 36 -11.00 -9.73 5.55
C ALA A 36 -11.40 -11.06 4.86
N LYS A 37 -12.00 -10.97 3.67
CA LYS A 37 -12.31 -12.16 2.87
C LYS A 37 -11.04 -12.92 2.51
N ALA A 38 -10.01 -12.23 2.01
CA ALA A 38 -8.75 -12.87 1.65
C ALA A 38 -8.08 -13.55 2.85
N PHE A 39 -8.10 -12.91 4.02
CA PHE A 39 -7.57 -13.49 5.27
C PHE A 39 -8.31 -14.76 5.67
N ASN A 40 -9.64 -14.75 5.61
CA ASN A 40 -10.43 -15.93 5.93
C ASN A 40 -10.25 -17.07 4.91
N ASP A 41 -10.16 -16.74 3.61
CA ASP A 41 -9.91 -17.75 2.56
C ASP A 41 -8.53 -18.41 2.75
N GLN A 42 -7.50 -17.65 3.18
CA GLN A 42 -6.18 -18.20 3.49
C GLN A 42 -6.17 -19.01 4.80
N ALA A 43 -6.91 -18.58 5.83
CA ALA A 43 -6.99 -19.30 7.11
C ALA A 43 -7.52 -20.72 6.95
N GLN A 44 -8.39 -20.96 5.98
CA GLN A 44 -8.92 -22.30 5.68
C GLN A 44 -7.83 -23.29 5.22
N LYS A 45 -6.67 -22.78 4.76
CA LYS A 45 -5.53 -23.61 4.35
C LYS A 45 -4.66 -24.06 5.52
N ASN A 46 -4.99 -23.70 6.76
CA ASN A 46 -4.26 -24.02 8.00
C ASN A 46 -2.76 -23.65 7.99
N GLN A 47 -2.38 -22.62 7.22
CA GLN A 47 -1.01 -22.12 7.15
C GLN A 47 -0.90 -20.76 7.82
N LEU A 48 0.28 -20.45 8.36
CA LEU A 48 0.60 -19.10 8.83
C LEU A 48 0.52 -18.15 7.63
N GLN A 49 -0.35 -17.13 7.74
CA GLN A 49 -0.56 -16.16 6.67
C GLN A 49 0.45 -15.03 6.79
N SER A 50 1.03 -14.63 5.67
CA SER A 50 1.88 -13.45 5.61
C SER A 50 1.20 -12.35 4.79
N VAL A 51 1.17 -11.14 5.36
CA VAL A 51 0.44 -9.99 4.80
C VAL A 51 1.34 -8.76 4.84
N ILE A 52 1.39 -8.00 3.75
CA ILE A 52 2.09 -6.72 3.69
C ILE A 52 1.07 -5.60 3.90
N PHE A 53 1.38 -4.68 4.82
CA PHE A 53 0.54 -3.52 5.14
C PHE A 53 1.23 -2.23 4.68
N ALA A 54 0.48 -1.39 3.97
CA ALA A 54 0.90 -0.03 3.66
C ALA A 54 0.58 0.93 4.82
N THR A 55 1.17 2.09 4.74
CA THR A 55 1.02 3.20 5.67
C THR A 55 0.50 4.45 4.97
N GLY A 56 0.42 5.55 5.70
CA GLY A 56 0.01 6.86 5.20
C GLY A 56 -1.49 7.13 5.27
N ALA A 57 -1.86 8.35 4.86
CA ALA A 57 -3.23 8.86 5.00
C ALA A 57 -4.28 8.07 4.19
N SER A 58 -3.86 7.42 3.10
CA SER A 58 -4.75 6.61 2.25
C SER A 58 -5.22 5.31 2.91
N GLN A 59 -4.50 4.83 3.93
CA GLN A 59 -4.79 3.56 4.58
C GLN A 59 -5.66 3.67 5.84
N MET A 60 -5.90 4.89 6.32
CA MET A 60 -6.56 5.13 7.62
C MET A 60 -7.92 4.45 7.72
N GLU A 61 -8.82 4.71 6.76
CA GLU A 61 -10.17 4.16 6.78
C GLU A 61 -10.19 2.65 6.60
N THR A 62 -9.26 2.13 5.78
CA THR A 62 -9.13 0.68 5.57
C THR A 62 -8.66 -0.03 6.82
N LEU A 63 -7.61 0.47 7.48
CA LEU A 63 -7.10 -0.12 8.72
C LEU A 63 -8.09 0.03 9.87
N GLU A 64 -8.75 1.19 10.00
CA GLU A 64 -9.79 1.39 11.02
C GLU A 64 -10.95 0.40 10.86
N ALA A 65 -11.46 0.24 9.64
CA ALA A 65 -12.52 -0.71 9.35
C ALA A 65 -12.07 -2.15 9.59
N LEU A 66 -10.86 -2.51 9.12
CA LEU A 66 -10.32 -3.87 9.23
C LEU A 66 -10.06 -4.28 10.69
N THR A 67 -9.48 -3.39 11.49
CA THR A 67 -9.21 -3.66 12.93
C THR A 67 -10.47 -3.65 13.78
N GLY A 68 -11.54 -3.04 13.31
CA GLY A 68 -12.88 -3.08 13.94
C GLY A 68 -13.68 -4.34 13.64
N MET A 69 -13.25 -5.17 12.66
CA MET A 69 -13.95 -6.41 12.33
C MET A 69 -13.63 -7.52 13.33
N THR A 70 -14.64 -8.26 13.74
CA THR A 70 -14.50 -9.44 14.60
C THR A 70 -14.29 -10.72 13.79
N GLY A 71 -13.67 -11.73 14.41
CA GLY A 71 -13.53 -13.05 13.81
C GLY A 71 -12.44 -13.18 12.74
N LEU A 72 -11.57 -12.18 12.58
CA LEU A 72 -10.43 -12.29 11.69
C LEU A 72 -9.29 -13.11 12.34
N PRO A 73 -8.54 -13.89 11.57
CA PRO A 73 -7.55 -14.84 12.07
C PRO A 73 -6.20 -14.18 12.43
N TRP A 74 -6.22 -13.06 13.17
CA TRP A 74 -5.03 -12.28 13.52
C TRP A 74 -3.94 -13.11 14.22
N GLY A 75 -4.34 -14.03 15.11
CA GLY A 75 -3.42 -14.95 15.81
C GLY A 75 -2.73 -15.97 14.89
N ASN A 76 -3.11 -16.03 13.61
CA ASN A 76 -2.48 -16.87 12.58
C ASN A 76 -1.86 -16.02 11.46
N MET A 77 -1.49 -14.77 11.76
CA MET A 77 -0.91 -13.85 10.77
C MET A 77 0.47 -13.38 11.17
N ARG A 78 1.33 -13.27 10.16
CA ARG A 78 2.59 -12.55 10.17
C ARG A 78 2.44 -11.30 9.32
N GLY A 79 2.67 -10.12 9.92
CA GLY A 79 2.61 -8.84 9.23
C GLY A 79 3.99 -8.37 8.79
N PHE A 80 4.02 -7.71 7.66
CA PHE A 80 5.14 -6.96 7.11
C PHE A 80 4.68 -5.55 6.78
N HIS A 81 5.60 -4.59 6.64
CA HIS A 81 5.32 -3.33 5.97
C HIS A 81 6.30 -3.13 4.80
N MET A 82 5.99 -2.19 3.91
CA MET A 82 6.67 -2.13 2.63
C MET A 82 7.86 -1.18 2.59
N ASP A 83 7.96 -0.26 3.55
CA ASP A 83 8.96 0.81 3.53
C ASP A 83 9.15 1.44 4.91
N GLU A 84 10.30 2.10 5.11
CA GLU A 84 10.59 2.96 6.26
C GLU A 84 11.70 3.96 5.90
N TYR A 85 11.67 5.13 6.48
CA TYR A 85 12.73 6.12 6.33
C TYR A 85 14.04 5.67 6.99
N VAL A 86 15.16 5.96 6.32
CA VAL A 86 16.49 5.75 6.91
C VAL A 86 16.81 6.88 7.89
N GLY A 87 17.36 6.51 9.04
CA GLY A 87 17.74 7.45 10.09
C GLY A 87 16.60 7.85 11.03
N ILE A 88 15.40 7.27 10.88
CA ILE A 88 14.25 7.61 11.72
C ILE A 88 14.10 6.63 12.90
N SER A 89 13.86 7.17 14.10
CA SER A 89 13.52 6.36 15.28
C SER A 89 12.14 5.76 15.15
N ALA A 90 11.95 4.57 15.73
CA ALA A 90 10.64 3.91 15.80
C ALA A 90 9.57 4.71 16.57
N ASP A 91 10.00 5.68 17.41
CA ASP A 91 9.10 6.55 18.18
C ASP A 91 8.84 7.89 17.49
N HIS A 92 9.51 8.17 16.38
CA HIS A 92 9.29 9.40 15.63
C HIS A 92 7.85 9.44 15.08
N PRO A 93 7.14 10.58 15.13
CA PRO A 93 5.76 10.70 14.66
C PRO A 93 5.53 10.24 13.21
N ALA A 94 6.54 10.42 12.35
CA ALA A 94 6.48 10.03 10.95
C ALA A 94 6.97 8.60 10.68
N SER A 95 7.44 7.84 11.68
CA SER A 95 7.86 6.45 11.47
C SER A 95 6.66 5.58 11.08
N PHE A 96 6.84 4.78 10.02
CA PHE A 96 5.82 3.82 9.60
C PHE A 96 5.67 2.66 10.58
N ARG A 97 6.74 2.32 11.31
CA ARG A 97 6.65 1.40 12.46
C ARG A 97 5.68 1.93 13.51
N ARG A 98 5.83 3.21 13.92
CA ARG A 98 4.91 3.84 14.88
C ARG A 98 3.49 3.90 14.32
N TYR A 99 3.33 4.30 13.06
CA TYR A 99 2.02 4.34 12.41
C TYR A 99 1.28 3.00 12.53
N LEU A 100 1.96 1.89 12.22
CA LEU A 100 1.36 0.55 12.27
C LEU A 100 1.19 0.03 13.70
N ARG A 101 2.06 0.38 14.62
CA ARG A 101 1.85 0.08 16.04
C ARG A 101 0.56 0.73 16.56
N GLU A 102 0.35 2.01 16.27
CA GLU A 102 -0.83 2.75 16.74
C GLU A 102 -2.13 2.32 16.03
N ARG A 103 -2.08 1.96 14.75
CA ARG A 103 -3.27 1.72 13.94
C ARG A 103 -3.59 0.27 13.65
N LEU A 104 -2.65 -0.64 13.90
CA LEU A 104 -2.82 -2.06 13.66
C LEU A 104 -2.45 -2.89 14.88
N THR A 105 -1.17 -3.00 15.24
CA THR A 105 -0.70 -4.03 16.18
C THR A 105 -1.12 -3.77 17.63
N SER A 106 -1.45 -2.52 18.03
CA SER A 106 -2.06 -2.22 19.33
C SER A 106 -3.55 -2.55 19.39
N LYS A 107 -4.21 -2.76 18.25
CA LYS A 107 -5.66 -2.98 18.17
C LYS A 107 -6.05 -4.43 17.96
N VAL A 108 -5.16 -5.24 17.40
CA VAL A 108 -5.42 -6.65 17.08
C VAL A 108 -4.27 -7.53 17.53
N ALA A 109 -4.59 -8.76 17.94
CA ALA A 109 -3.59 -9.73 18.40
C ALA A 109 -2.93 -10.46 17.21
N ILE A 110 -2.23 -9.70 16.35
CA ILE A 110 -1.44 -10.30 15.27
C ILE A 110 -0.30 -11.13 15.88
N ARG A 111 -0.06 -12.32 15.33
CA ARG A 111 0.92 -13.26 15.88
C ARG A 111 2.34 -12.71 15.90
N GLU A 112 2.74 -12.08 14.80
CA GLU A 112 4.08 -11.54 14.61
C GLU A 112 4.01 -10.35 13.65
N PHE A 113 4.76 -9.31 13.92
CA PHE A 113 4.89 -8.18 13.00
C PHE A 113 6.37 -7.86 12.79
N LEU A 114 6.83 -8.00 11.55
CA LEU A 114 8.22 -7.78 11.15
C LEU A 114 8.38 -6.34 10.68
N GLU A 115 9.22 -5.60 11.39
CA GLU A 115 9.46 -4.18 11.16
C GLU A 115 10.79 -3.95 10.43
N ILE A 116 10.80 -2.99 9.50
CA ILE A 116 12.04 -2.48 8.89
C ILE A 116 12.68 -1.51 9.88
N ASP A 117 13.87 -1.83 10.37
CA ASP A 117 14.57 -0.91 11.28
C ASP A 117 15.26 0.23 10.50
N GLY A 118 14.56 1.35 10.32
CA GLY A 118 15.09 2.55 9.69
C GLY A 118 16.22 3.23 10.47
N SER A 119 16.40 2.92 11.77
CA SER A 119 17.48 3.47 12.60
C SER A 119 18.76 2.63 12.60
N ALA A 120 18.75 1.48 11.95
CA ALA A 120 19.91 0.59 11.88
C ALA A 120 21.12 1.27 11.20
N PRO A 121 22.35 1.00 11.67
CA PRO A 121 23.57 1.62 11.13
C PRO A 121 23.94 1.14 9.72
N ASP A 122 23.44 -0.03 9.29
CA ASP A 122 23.57 -0.57 7.92
C ASP A 122 22.19 -0.72 7.27
N PRO A 123 21.64 0.33 6.65
CA PRO A 123 20.34 0.26 5.99
C PRO A 123 20.30 -0.75 4.83
N GLN A 124 21.43 -0.96 4.14
CA GLN A 124 21.50 -1.95 3.06
C GLN A 124 21.47 -3.38 3.58
N GLY A 125 22.19 -3.65 4.68
CA GLY A 125 22.11 -4.93 5.38
C GLY A 125 20.72 -5.21 5.92
N THR A 126 20.06 -4.19 6.48
CA THR A 126 18.68 -4.27 6.93
C THR A 126 17.73 -4.62 5.78
N ALA A 127 17.87 -3.95 4.62
CA ALA A 127 17.08 -4.24 3.43
C ALA A 127 17.26 -5.70 2.96
N ARG A 128 18.52 -6.18 2.88
CA ARG A 128 18.80 -7.57 2.48
C ARG A 128 18.17 -8.58 3.43
N HIS A 129 18.36 -8.40 4.74
CA HIS A 129 17.79 -9.30 5.75
C HIS A 129 16.26 -9.30 5.70
N TYR A 130 15.65 -8.14 5.57
CA TYR A 130 14.20 -8.02 5.44
C TYR A 130 13.66 -8.70 4.18
N ALA A 131 14.39 -8.59 3.05
CA ALA A 131 14.08 -9.27 1.82
C ALA A 131 14.11 -10.80 1.95
N GLU A 132 15.08 -11.33 2.70
CA GLU A 132 15.17 -12.78 3.01
C GLU A 132 13.95 -13.25 3.81
N MET A 133 13.62 -12.55 4.89
CA MET A 133 12.43 -12.84 5.71
C MET A 133 11.14 -12.78 4.89
N LEU A 134 11.00 -11.78 4.01
CA LEU A 134 9.83 -11.61 3.15
C LEU A 134 9.70 -12.79 2.17
N ARG A 135 10.81 -13.20 1.55
CA ARG A 135 10.83 -14.31 0.59
C ARG A 135 10.46 -15.63 1.25
N GLU A 136 10.98 -15.89 2.45
CA GLU A 136 10.69 -17.08 3.23
C GLU A 136 9.21 -17.13 3.69
N ALA A 137 8.66 -15.95 4.00
CA ALA A 137 7.27 -15.82 4.45
C ALA A 137 6.23 -15.92 3.34
N ASP A 138 6.61 -15.69 2.08
CA ASP A 138 5.76 -15.75 0.88
C ASP A 138 4.39 -15.05 1.08
N PRO A 139 4.34 -13.71 1.22
CA PRO A 139 3.10 -13.00 1.48
C PRO A 139 2.03 -13.24 0.43
N GLN A 140 0.79 -13.48 0.88
CA GLN A 140 -0.33 -13.81 0.01
C GLN A 140 -1.28 -12.63 -0.25
N VAL A 141 -1.22 -11.61 0.57
CA VAL A 141 -2.03 -10.39 0.46
C VAL A 141 -1.16 -9.17 0.71
N CYS A 142 -1.34 -8.13 -0.09
CA CYS A 142 -0.71 -6.83 0.12
C CYS A 142 -1.77 -5.74 0.09
N LEU A 143 -1.86 -4.97 1.18
CA LEU A 143 -2.58 -3.71 1.21
C LEU A 143 -1.61 -2.63 0.73
N LEU A 144 -2.01 -1.82 -0.27
CA LEU A 144 -1.13 -0.94 -1.00
C LEU A 144 -1.81 0.42 -1.24
N GLY A 145 -1.04 1.44 -1.54
CA GLY A 145 -1.49 2.75 -2.01
C GLY A 145 -0.80 3.13 -3.32
N ILE A 146 -1.18 4.30 -3.87
CA ILE A 146 -0.50 4.92 -5.01
C ILE A 146 -0.09 6.33 -4.61
N GLY A 147 1.18 6.66 -4.74
CA GLY A 147 1.69 8.01 -4.50
C GLY A 147 1.26 9.03 -5.56
N GLU A 148 1.43 10.33 -5.31
CA GLU A 148 0.98 11.40 -6.21
C GLU A 148 1.73 11.43 -7.54
N ASN A 149 2.95 10.92 -7.59
CA ASN A 149 3.74 10.73 -8.82
C ASN A 149 3.62 9.31 -9.41
N GLY A 150 2.76 8.45 -8.83
CA GLY A 150 2.55 7.07 -9.25
C GLY A 150 3.44 6.04 -8.57
N HIS A 151 4.21 6.41 -7.58
CA HIS A 151 5.05 5.45 -6.86
C HIS A 151 4.22 4.38 -6.14
N LEU A 152 4.82 3.19 -6.00
CA LEU A 152 4.38 2.08 -5.17
C LEU A 152 5.44 1.86 -4.09
N ALA A 153 5.09 1.95 -2.81
CA ALA A 153 6.04 2.09 -1.72
C ALA A 153 6.97 3.28 -2.05
N PHE A 154 8.27 3.24 -1.74
CA PHE A 154 9.20 4.31 -2.16
C PHE A 154 9.88 4.04 -3.52
N ASN A 155 9.16 3.39 -4.47
CA ASN A 155 9.63 3.27 -5.83
C ASN A 155 9.13 4.44 -6.69
N ASP A 156 9.72 5.63 -6.47
CA ASP A 156 9.47 6.82 -7.27
C ASP A 156 9.94 6.64 -8.72
N PRO A 157 9.43 7.41 -9.69
CA PRO A 157 9.81 7.27 -11.10
C PRO A 157 11.30 7.21 -11.38
N ALA A 158 12.12 7.92 -10.59
CA ALA A 158 13.57 7.97 -10.77
C ALA A 158 14.30 6.68 -10.35
N VAL A 159 13.69 5.86 -9.49
CA VAL A 159 14.30 4.64 -8.91
C VAL A 159 13.48 3.39 -9.17
N ALA A 160 12.31 3.52 -9.78
CA ALA A 160 11.42 2.42 -10.13
C ALA A 160 12.06 1.54 -11.21
N ASP A 161 12.04 0.22 -10.98
CA ASP A 161 12.49 -0.77 -11.94
C ASP A 161 11.50 -1.97 -11.90
N PHE A 162 10.91 -2.29 -13.04
CA PHE A 162 9.98 -3.42 -13.15
C PHE A 162 10.69 -4.79 -13.22
N ALA A 163 12.01 -4.78 -13.39
CA ALA A 163 12.86 -5.97 -13.44
C ALA A 163 13.93 -5.96 -12.33
N ASP A 164 13.70 -5.20 -11.24
CA ASP A 164 14.64 -5.11 -10.12
C ASP A 164 14.99 -6.50 -9.58
N PRO A 165 16.27 -6.87 -9.52
CA PRO A 165 16.68 -8.19 -9.04
C PRO A 165 16.58 -8.37 -7.52
N LEU A 166 16.40 -7.27 -6.79
CA LEU A 166 16.27 -7.26 -5.34
C LEU A 166 14.80 -7.32 -4.91
N ASP A 167 14.52 -7.79 -3.71
CA ASP A 167 13.19 -7.72 -3.10
C ASP A 167 13.02 -6.51 -2.20
N ALA A 168 14.11 -6.04 -1.59
CA ALA A 168 14.16 -4.78 -0.86
C ALA A 168 15.48 -4.07 -1.11
N LYS A 169 15.46 -2.74 -1.12
CA LYS A 169 16.62 -1.89 -1.37
C LYS A 169 16.54 -0.57 -0.61
N THR A 170 17.67 0.10 -0.47
CA THR A 170 17.70 1.51 -0.08
C THR A 170 17.54 2.39 -1.31
N VAL A 171 16.77 3.47 -1.18
CA VAL A 171 16.52 4.45 -2.25
C VAL A 171 16.75 5.86 -1.75
N VAL A 172 17.10 6.76 -2.67
CA VAL A 172 17.06 8.21 -2.43
C VAL A 172 15.68 8.71 -2.82
N LEU A 173 15.02 9.42 -1.91
CA LEU A 173 13.69 9.99 -2.13
C LEU A 173 13.78 11.23 -3.03
N ASP A 174 12.94 11.28 -4.05
CA ASP A 174 12.87 12.46 -4.91
C ASP A 174 12.18 13.64 -4.21
N SER A 175 12.29 14.84 -4.82
CA SER A 175 11.72 16.05 -4.25
C SER A 175 10.20 16.03 -4.19
N VAL A 176 9.53 15.38 -5.16
CA VAL A 176 8.07 15.28 -5.22
C VAL A 176 7.56 14.39 -4.08
N CYS A 177 8.21 13.24 -3.87
CA CYS A 177 7.89 12.35 -2.77
C CYS A 177 8.09 13.05 -1.42
N ARG A 178 9.22 13.72 -1.20
CA ARG A 178 9.48 14.46 0.04
C ARG A 178 8.48 15.58 0.28
N GLN A 179 8.10 16.33 -0.77
CA GLN A 179 7.05 17.35 -0.69
C GLN A 179 5.69 16.76 -0.33
N GLN A 180 5.33 15.60 -0.87
CA GLN A 180 4.10 14.89 -0.51
C GLN A 180 4.09 14.56 0.98
N GLN A 181 5.19 13.99 1.52
CA GLN A 181 5.27 13.60 2.93
C GLN A 181 5.15 14.80 3.89
N ALA A 182 5.77 15.93 3.55
CA ALA A 182 5.61 17.16 4.31
C ALA A 182 4.18 17.71 4.22
N ALA A 183 3.58 17.70 3.03
CA ALA A 183 2.21 18.18 2.79
C ALA A 183 1.13 17.29 3.43
N GLU A 184 1.42 16.04 3.71
CA GLU A 184 0.56 15.13 4.50
C GLU A 184 0.66 15.39 6.02
N GLY A 185 1.58 16.28 6.46
CA GLY A 185 1.74 16.70 7.85
C GLY A 185 2.58 15.76 8.72
N TRP A 186 3.30 14.83 8.12
CA TRP A 186 4.19 13.91 8.84
C TRP A 186 5.49 14.57 9.30
N PHE A 187 5.91 15.65 8.61
CA PHE A 187 7.08 16.45 8.91
C PHE A 187 6.72 17.93 8.91
N SER A 188 7.44 18.73 9.68
CA SER A 188 7.19 20.17 9.79
C SER A 188 7.60 20.94 8.52
N SER A 189 8.60 20.43 7.79
CA SER A 189 9.07 20.99 6.53
C SER A 189 9.60 19.90 5.60
N VAL A 190 9.88 20.22 4.34
CA VAL A 190 10.47 19.28 3.38
C VAL A 190 11.90 18.93 3.77
N GLU A 191 12.62 19.86 4.40
CA GLU A 191 13.98 19.69 4.89
C GLU A 191 14.07 18.64 5.98
N ASP A 192 13.02 18.48 6.80
CA ASP A 192 12.94 17.50 7.87
C ASP A 192 12.67 16.06 7.34
N VAL A 193 12.21 15.94 6.09
CA VAL A 193 11.96 14.61 5.50
C VAL A 193 13.30 13.94 5.19
N PRO A 194 13.57 12.71 5.66
CA PRO A 194 14.78 11.98 5.34
C PRO A 194 15.05 11.88 3.83
N TYR A 195 16.31 11.89 3.45
CA TYR A 195 16.72 11.78 2.04
C TYR A 195 16.66 10.36 1.49
N ALA A 196 16.66 9.36 2.37
CA ALA A 196 16.70 7.96 1.98
C ALA A 196 15.65 7.14 2.73
N ALA A 197 15.27 6.04 2.12
CA ALA A 197 14.36 5.06 2.67
C ALA A 197 14.78 3.63 2.31
N ILE A 198 14.32 2.67 3.10
CA ILE A 198 14.31 1.25 2.74
C ILE A 198 12.93 0.96 2.16
N THR A 199 12.88 0.27 1.02
CA THR A 199 11.61 -0.05 0.34
C THR A 199 11.62 -1.46 -0.25
N LEU A 200 10.47 -2.12 -0.23
CA LEU A 200 10.23 -3.27 -1.09
C LEU A 200 10.23 -2.80 -2.55
N THR A 201 10.75 -3.62 -3.45
CA THR A 201 10.79 -3.32 -4.90
C THR A 201 9.45 -3.61 -5.56
N ILE A 202 9.24 -3.07 -6.75
CA ILE A 202 8.02 -3.33 -7.53
C ILE A 202 7.84 -4.83 -7.81
N PRO A 203 8.86 -5.59 -8.29
CA PRO A 203 8.72 -7.04 -8.46
C PRO A 203 8.35 -7.78 -7.18
N ALA A 204 8.90 -7.38 -6.02
CA ALA A 204 8.55 -7.99 -4.74
C ALA A 204 7.07 -7.78 -4.39
N LEU A 205 6.54 -6.58 -4.61
CA LEU A 205 5.12 -6.27 -4.40
C LEU A 205 4.22 -7.01 -5.37
N LEU A 206 4.59 -7.07 -6.66
CA LEU A 206 3.78 -7.71 -7.71
C LEU A 206 3.78 -9.23 -7.65
N ARG A 207 4.72 -9.86 -6.93
CA ARG A 207 4.67 -11.31 -6.68
C ARG A 207 3.57 -11.72 -5.72
N VAL A 208 3.08 -10.80 -4.89
CA VAL A 208 2.00 -11.09 -3.94
C VAL A 208 0.72 -11.40 -4.72
N PRO A 209 0.09 -12.58 -4.53
CA PRO A 209 -1.03 -13.02 -5.35
C PRO A 209 -2.24 -12.09 -5.36
N LYS A 210 -2.47 -11.35 -4.25
CA LYS A 210 -3.62 -10.43 -4.14
C LYS A 210 -3.18 -9.05 -3.67
N LEU A 211 -3.47 -8.04 -4.49
CA LEU A 211 -3.24 -6.64 -4.17
C LEU A 211 -4.56 -5.90 -3.93
N ILE A 212 -4.66 -5.20 -2.80
CA ILE A 212 -5.81 -4.40 -2.39
C ILE A 212 -5.32 -2.96 -2.21
N LEU A 213 -5.73 -2.07 -3.11
CA LEU A 213 -5.20 -0.71 -3.16
C LEU A 213 -6.25 0.30 -2.69
N SER A 214 -5.95 1.04 -1.63
CA SER A 214 -6.76 2.16 -1.15
C SER A 214 -6.19 3.47 -1.67
N VAL A 215 -6.95 4.18 -2.51
CA VAL A 215 -6.47 5.41 -3.18
C VAL A 215 -7.55 6.51 -3.10
N PRO A 216 -7.88 7.00 -1.89
CA PRO A 216 -8.90 8.03 -1.69
C PRO A 216 -8.36 9.45 -1.86
N GLY A 217 -9.29 10.38 -2.16
CA GLY A 217 -9.11 11.82 -2.05
C GLY A 217 -8.67 12.50 -3.33
N LYS A 218 -9.05 13.77 -3.43
CA LYS A 218 -8.91 14.65 -4.63
C LYS A 218 -7.49 14.72 -5.19
N ARG A 219 -6.47 14.73 -4.31
CA ARG A 219 -5.06 14.80 -4.72
C ARG A 219 -4.61 13.60 -5.56
N LYS A 220 -5.35 12.49 -5.50
CA LYS A 220 -5.07 11.25 -6.25
C LYS A 220 -5.73 11.22 -7.64
N ALA A 221 -6.65 12.15 -7.96
CA ALA A 221 -7.43 12.11 -9.19
C ALA A 221 -6.57 12.05 -10.46
N VAL A 222 -5.53 12.88 -10.53
CA VAL A 222 -4.64 12.92 -11.71
C VAL A 222 -3.86 11.63 -11.85
N ILE A 223 -3.28 11.13 -10.76
CA ILE A 223 -2.46 9.91 -10.84
C ILE A 223 -3.30 8.65 -11.07
N VAL A 224 -4.53 8.62 -10.57
CA VAL A 224 -5.48 7.53 -10.88
C VAL A 224 -5.74 7.49 -12.38
N ARG A 225 -6.02 8.64 -13.03
CA ARG A 225 -6.21 8.72 -14.47
C ARG A 225 -4.96 8.24 -15.23
N ARG A 226 -3.77 8.75 -14.87
CA ARG A 226 -2.50 8.34 -15.47
C ARG A 226 -2.25 6.83 -15.34
N THR A 227 -2.53 6.26 -14.17
CA THR A 227 -2.42 4.81 -13.92
C THR A 227 -3.26 3.99 -14.89
N ILE A 228 -4.43 4.50 -15.28
CA ILE A 228 -5.39 3.81 -16.15
C ILE A 228 -5.06 4.00 -17.64
N GLU A 229 -4.71 5.23 -18.06
CA GLU A 229 -4.62 5.60 -19.47
C GLU A 229 -3.21 5.54 -20.06
N GLU A 230 -2.16 5.91 -19.29
CA GLU A 230 -0.81 6.01 -19.84
C GLU A 230 -0.22 4.64 -20.20
N ALA A 231 0.76 4.63 -21.08
CA ALA A 231 1.54 3.43 -21.35
C ALA A 231 2.20 2.89 -20.06
N ILE A 232 2.32 1.57 -19.94
CA ILE A 232 3.00 0.98 -18.77
C ILE A 232 4.47 1.39 -18.82
N SER A 233 4.88 2.15 -17.80
CA SER A 233 6.20 2.77 -17.73
C SER A 233 6.61 3.09 -16.31
N THR A 234 7.90 3.07 -16.02
CA THR A 234 8.47 3.54 -14.75
C THR A 234 8.31 5.05 -14.54
N ALA A 235 7.97 5.82 -15.58
CA ALA A 235 7.58 7.24 -15.44
C ALA A 235 6.25 7.43 -14.66
N CYS A 236 5.43 6.38 -14.58
CA CYS A 236 4.27 6.27 -13.71
C CYS A 236 4.19 4.81 -13.22
N PRO A 237 4.94 4.45 -12.15
CA PRO A 237 5.13 3.07 -11.75
C PRO A 237 3.82 2.31 -11.51
N ALA A 238 2.79 2.95 -11.00
CA ALA A 238 1.47 2.36 -10.77
C ALA A 238 0.81 1.79 -12.04
N THR A 239 1.22 2.22 -13.25
CA THR A 239 0.69 1.68 -14.50
C THR A 239 0.92 0.18 -14.67
N ILE A 240 1.96 -0.38 -14.01
CA ILE A 240 2.27 -1.82 -14.05
C ILE A 240 1.17 -2.68 -13.39
N LEU A 241 0.38 -2.11 -12.48
CA LEU A 241 -0.72 -2.79 -11.81
C LEU A 241 -1.76 -3.35 -12.79
N ARG A 242 -1.87 -2.76 -13.99
CA ARG A 242 -2.75 -3.26 -15.06
C ARG A 242 -2.37 -4.65 -15.59
N ASN A 243 -1.16 -5.12 -15.30
CA ASN A 243 -0.70 -6.47 -15.65
C ASN A 243 -0.93 -7.48 -14.53
N HIS A 244 -1.20 -7.01 -13.29
CA HIS A 244 -1.33 -7.90 -12.15
C HIS A 244 -2.62 -8.74 -12.22
N PRO A 245 -2.56 -10.07 -11.99
CA PRO A 245 -3.70 -10.96 -12.18
C PRO A 245 -4.87 -10.71 -11.20
N ASP A 246 -4.59 -10.25 -9.98
CA ASP A 246 -5.62 -9.98 -8.96
C ASP A 246 -5.28 -8.73 -8.14
N ALA A 247 -5.32 -7.57 -8.79
CA ALA A 247 -5.24 -6.26 -8.16
C ALA A 247 -6.59 -5.54 -8.26
N THR A 248 -7.02 -4.94 -7.14
CA THR A 248 -8.24 -4.11 -7.08
C THR A 248 -7.93 -2.77 -6.44
N VAL A 249 -8.27 -1.68 -7.12
CA VAL A 249 -8.17 -0.31 -6.61
C VAL A 249 -9.54 0.15 -6.10
N TYR A 250 -9.57 0.62 -4.87
CA TYR A 250 -10.74 1.21 -4.21
C TYR A 250 -10.59 2.73 -4.21
N LEU A 251 -11.45 3.39 -4.99
CA LEU A 251 -11.50 4.83 -5.17
C LEU A 251 -12.73 5.41 -4.48
N ASP A 252 -12.67 6.69 -4.16
CA ASP A 252 -13.83 7.50 -3.81
C ASP A 252 -14.21 8.45 -4.97
N ALA A 253 -15.32 9.18 -4.81
CA ALA A 253 -15.78 10.16 -5.80
C ALA A 253 -14.74 11.24 -6.07
N GLU A 254 -13.92 11.61 -5.09
CA GLU A 254 -12.88 12.62 -5.25
C GLU A 254 -11.68 12.10 -6.05
N SER A 255 -11.17 10.91 -5.72
CA SER A 255 -10.01 10.35 -6.43
C SER A 255 -10.36 9.85 -7.83
N SER A 256 -11.63 9.57 -8.12
CA SER A 256 -12.10 9.19 -9.45
C SER A 256 -12.51 10.38 -10.32
N SER A 257 -12.51 11.61 -9.80
CA SER A 257 -13.07 12.79 -10.47
C SER A 257 -12.38 13.19 -11.79
N ALA A 258 -11.20 12.67 -12.09
CA ALA A 258 -10.53 12.87 -13.38
C ALA A 258 -10.86 11.77 -14.41
N LEU A 259 -11.72 10.81 -14.08
CA LEU A 259 -12.14 9.71 -14.96
C LEU A 259 -13.43 10.02 -15.73
N ASP A 260 -14.03 11.20 -15.52
CA ASP A 260 -15.24 11.64 -16.23
C ASP A 260 -15.01 11.61 -17.75
N GLY A 261 -15.89 10.92 -18.47
CA GLY A 261 -15.78 10.68 -19.91
C GLY A 261 -15.04 9.40 -20.33
N LEU A 262 -14.28 8.75 -19.43
CA LEU A 262 -13.63 7.47 -19.71
C LEU A 262 -14.53 6.26 -19.42
N ILE A 263 -15.41 6.41 -18.45
CA ILE A 263 -16.20 5.30 -17.89
C ILE A 263 -17.67 5.35 -18.31
N GLY A 264 -18.04 6.12 -19.33
CA GLY A 264 -19.42 6.16 -19.84
C GLY A 264 -20.46 6.47 -18.75
N LEU A 265 -20.13 7.37 -17.84
CA LEU A 265 -20.93 7.78 -16.68
C LEU A 265 -21.89 8.89 -17.03
#